data_d2bc580a523a530cb17e14ab73d67248
#
_entry.id   d2bc580a523a530cb17e14ab73d67248
#
_cell.length_a   1.000
_cell.length_b   1.000
_cell.length_c   1.000
_cell.angle_alpha   90.00
_cell.angle_beta   90.00
_cell.angle_gamma   90.00
#
_symmetry.space_group_name_H-M   'P 1'
#
loop_
_entity.id
_entity.type
_entity.pdbx_description
1 polymer ?
#
loop_
_entity_poly.entity_id
_entity_poly.type
_entity_poly.pdbx_seq_one_letter_code
_entity_poly.pdbx_strand_id
1 'polypeptide(L)'
;MAVKQKVIYYKDEHNDEFSKAVIKAKKIDKNYRYIRDGFFEKAASFFLYRIVAMPLARLFLKIKFAHKIKNRAVLKKQKSAYFLYANHTSAAADPFIPTFTAFPKRVYVVVHPANVSMPVLGKLTPYLGALPLGDDLAATRNFNDAVDKRISQDKAVCIYPEAHIWPYCTWVRDFSSGFR
;
A
#
# COMPACT_ATOMS: atom_id res chain seq x y z
N MET A 1 1.06 3.83 -34.45
CA MET A 1 1.22 5.05 -33.64
C MET A 1 2.56 4.98 -32.94
N ALA A 2 3.45 5.97 -33.15
CA ALA A 2 4.71 6.04 -32.42
C ALA A 2 4.45 6.30 -30.94
N VAL A 3 4.92 5.43 -30.06
CA VAL A 3 4.85 5.65 -28.63
C VAL A 3 5.76 6.83 -28.31
N LYS A 4 5.17 7.92 -27.81
CA LYS A 4 5.94 9.12 -27.40
C LYS A 4 6.78 8.73 -26.18
N GLN A 5 8.06 8.51 -26.37
CA GLN A 5 9.00 8.23 -25.29
C GLN A 5 9.05 9.44 -24.34
N LYS A 6 8.79 9.22 -23.07
CA LYS A 6 8.98 10.22 -22.03
C LYS A 6 10.26 9.88 -21.27
N VAL A 7 11.24 10.76 -21.36
CA VAL A 7 12.49 10.63 -20.61
C VAL A 7 12.31 11.37 -19.28
N ILE A 8 12.68 10.70 -18.18
CA ILE A 8 12.66 11.27 -16.83
C ILE A 8 14.12 11.31 -16.37
N TYR A 9 14.61 12.52 -16.07
CA TYR A 9 15.93 12.72 -15.52
C TYR A 9 15.84 12.79 -13.99
N TYR A 10 16.80 12.22 -13.30
CA TYR A 10 16.93 12.32 -11.85
C TYR A 10 18.33 12.80 -11.47
N LYS A 11 18.46 13.36 -10.28
CA LYS A 11 19.72 13.84 -9.70
C LYS A 11 20.10 13.03 -8.47
N ASP A 12 19.12 12.61 -7.69
CA ASP A 12 19.30 11.84 -6.47
C ASP A 12 18.33 10.63 -6.46
N GLU A 13 18.89 9.43 -6.51
CA GLU A 13 18.11 8.20 -6.56
C GLU A 13 17.29 7.97 -5.29
N HIS A 14 17.73 8.50 -4.15
CA HIS A 14 17.06 8.28 -2.87
C HIS A 14 15.98 9.32 -2.58
N ASN A 15 16.18 10.58 -3.01
CA ASN A 15 15.35 11.69 -2.59
C ASN A 15 14.47 12.28 -3.70
N ASP A 16 14.74 11.97 -4.96
CA ASP A 16 13.92 12.49 -6.06
C ASP A 16 12.53 11.86 -6.06
N GLU A 17 11.49 12.70 -6.05
CA GLU A 17 10.07 12.32 -6.06
C GLU A 17 9.42 12.72 -7.38
N PHE A 18 8.87 11.77 -8.11
CA PHE A 18 8.18 12.01 -9.39
C PHE A 18 6.64 11.98 -9.28
N SER A 19 6.12 11.80 -8.08
CA SER A 19 4.69 11.94 -7.81
C SER A 19 4.30 13.42 -7.74
N LYS A 20 3.34 13.82 -8.54
CA LYS A 20 2.83 15.19 -8.57
C LYS A 20 1.69 15.47 -7.58
N ALA A 21 1.26 14.47 -6.82
CA ALA A 21 0.14 14.61 -5.92
C ALA A 21 0.55 15.33 -4.63
N VAL A 22 0.34 16.64 -4.57
CA VAL A 22 0.52 17.43 -3.36
C VAL A 22 -0.77 17.38 -2.53
N ILE A 23 -0.88 16.38 -1.67
CA ILE A 23 -1.95 16.31 -0.65
C ILE A 23 -1.35 16.70 0.69
N LYS A 24 -1.90 17.74 1.31
CA LYS A 24 -1.50 18.13 2.66
C LYS A 24 -1.82 16.98 3.63
N ALA A 25 -0.78 16.31 4.10
CA ALA A 25 -0.93 15.22 5.05
C ALA A 25 -1.39 15.76 6.40
N LYS A 26 -2.37 15.09 7.01
CA LYS A 26 -2.70 15.31 8.42
C LYS A 26 -1.66 14.61 9.28
N LYS A 27 -1.41 15.16 10.47
CA LYS A 27 -0.53 14.54 11.44
C LYS A 27 -1.12 13.20 11.92
N ILE A 28 -0.30 12.17 11.92
CA ILE A 28 -0.61 10.86 12.50
C ILE A 28 0.05 10.80 13.87
N ASP A 29 -0.69 11.14 14.88
CA ASP A 29 -0.23 11.19 16.28
C ASP A 29 -0.62 9.90 17.05
N LYS A 30 -0.30 9.88 18.35
CA LYS A 30 -0.62 8.77 19.28
C LYS A 30 -2.10 8.40 19.34
N ASN A 31 -3.00 9.29 18.94
CA ASN A 31 -4.45 9.07 19.01
C ASN A 31 -4.99 8.44 17.70
N TYR A 32 -4.13 8.25 16.69
CA TYR A 32 -4.58 7.64 15.45
C TYR A 32 -5.01 6.19 15.68
N ARG A 33 -6.25 5.90 15.31
CA ARG A 33 -6.84 4.57 15.50
C ARG A 33 -6.52 3.64 14.35
N TYR A 34 -5.48 2.81 14.49
CA TYR A 34 -5.09 1.80 13.51
C TYR A 34 -6.02 0.59 13.50
N ILE A 35 -6.46 0.17 14.68
CA ILE A 35 -7.23 -1.06 14.86
C ILE A 35 -8.73 -0.74 14.90
N ARG A 36 -9.47 -1.38 13.99
CA ARG A 36 -10.93 -1.28 13.85
C ARG A 36 -11.50 -2.69 13.86
N ASP A 37 -11.64 -3.24 15.07
CA ASP A 37 -11.99 -4.65 15.27
C ASP A 37 -13.40 -4.86 15.82
N GLY A 38 -14.22 -3.80 15.96
CA GLY A 38 -15.63 -3.91 16.29
C GLY A 38 -16.40 -4.71 15.25
N PHE A 39 -17.48 -5.35 15.63
CA PHE A 39 -18.30 -6.18 14.74
C PHE A 39 -18.72 -5.44 13.46
N PHE A 40 -19.33 -4.26 13.63
CA PHE A 40 -19.75 -3.42 12.50
C PHE A 40 -18.58 -2.91 11.66
N GLU A 41 -17.46 -2.59 12.29
CA GLU A 41 -16.25 -2.15 11.58
C GLU A 41 -15.65 -3.29 10.74
N LYS A 42 -15.63 -4.51 11.26
CA LYS A 42 -15.19 -5.69 10.51
C LYS A 42 -16.12 -5.98 9.34
N ALA A 43 -17.44 -5.92 9.55
CA ALA A 43 -18.42 -6.11 8.50
C ALA A 43 -18.30 -5.05 7.40
N ALA A 44 -18.22 -3.76 7.76
CA ALA A 44 -18.00 -2.66 6.83
C ALA A 44 -16.68 -2.82 6.07
N SER A 45 -15.61 -3.17 6.78
CA SER A 45 -14.30 -3.39 6.18
C SER A 45 -14.29 -4.58 5.21
N PHE A 46 -14.97 -5.68 5.56
CA PHE A 46 -15.13 -6.81 4.66
C PHE A 46 -15.89 -6.41 3.39
N PHE A 47 -17.04 -5.76 3.55
CA PHE A 47 -17.87 -5.32 2.43
C PHE A 47 -17.10 -4.36 1.51
N LEU A 48 -16.54 -3.29 2.07
CA LEU A 48 -15.78 -2.31 1.30
C LEU A 48 -14.57 -2.93 0.58
N TYR A 49 -13.82 -3.78 1.28
CA TYR A 49 -12.61 -4.37 0.71
C TYR A 49 -12.93 -5.47 -0.31
N ARG A 50 -13.78 -6.46 0.05
CA ARG A 50 -14.01 -7.68 -0.76
C ARG A 50 -15.06 -7.49 -1.85
N ILE A 51 -16.13 -6.76 -1.53
CA ILE A 51 -17.30 -6.67 -2.42
C ILE A 51 -17.21 -5.44 -3.30
N VAL A 52 -16.68 -4.32 -2.80
CA VAL A 52 -16.61 -3.08 -3.56
C VAL A 52 -15.23 -2.86 -4.18
N ALA A 53 -14.20 -2.70 -3.35
CA ALA A 53 -12.89 -2.25 -3.84
C ALA A 53 -12.18 -3.29 -4.70
N MET A 54 -12.20 -4.57 -4.33
CA MET A 54 -11.49 -5.61 -5.11
C MET A 54 -12.04 -5.77 -6.53
N PRO A 55 -13.36 -5.90 -6.78
CA PRO A 55 -13.87 -5.99 -8.16
C PRO A 55 -13.54 -4.76 -8.99
N LEU A 56 -13.73 -3.57 -8.44
CA LEU A 56 -13.43 -2.32 -9.11
C LEU A 56 -11.93 -2.18 -9.44
N ALA A 57 -11.07 -2.47 -8.47
CA ALA A 57 -9.63 -2.44 -8.65
C ALA A 57 -9.16 -3.49 -9.67
N ARG A 58 -9.76 -4.70 -9.68
CA ARG A 58 -9.46 -5.72 -10.68
C ARG A 58 -9.81 -5.26 -12.09
N LEU A 59 -10.99 -4.67 -12.25
CA LEU A 59 -11.43 -4.13 -13.54
C LEU A 59 -10.49 -3.00 -14.00
N PHE A 60 -10.19 -2.08 -13.11
CA PHE A 60 -9.24 -0.98 -13.36
C PHE A 60 -7.86 -1.49 -13.79
N LEU A 61 -7.26 -2.40 -13.04
CA LEU A 61 -5.95 -2.97 -13.34
C LEU A 61 -5.95 -3.74 -14.66
N LYS A 62 -7.04 -4.45 -14.96
CA LYS A 62 -7.18 -5.20 -16.22
C LYS A 62 -7.27 -4.27 -17.43
N ILE A 63 -8.11 -3.24 -17.35
CA ILE A 63 -8.35 -2.30 -18.47
C ILE A 63 -7.16 -1.36 -18.65
N LYS A 64 -6.67 -0.76 -17.57
CA LYS A 64 -5.67 0.31 -17.67
C LYS A 64 -4.24 -0.22 -17.84
N PHE A 65 -3.92 -1.38 -17.24
CA PHE A 65 -2.56 -1.90 -17.16
C PHE A 65 -2.39 -3.30 -17.76
N ALA A 66 -3.45 -3.92 -18.29
CA ALA A 66 -3.43 -5.32 -18.74
C ALA A 66 -2.76 -6.27 -17.71
N HIS A 67 -2.98 -5.99 -16.42
CA HIS A 67 -2.28 -6.60 -15.28
C HIS A 67 -2.40 -8.12 -15.27
N LYS A 68 -1.26 -8.79 -15.14
CA LYS A 68 -1.14 -10.25 -15.03
C LYS A 68 -0.25 -10.61 -13.84
N ILE A 69 -0.60 -11.66 -13.11
CA ILE A 69 0.19 -12.18 -11.99
C ILE A 69 0.87 -13.48 -12.42
N LYS A 70 2.19 -13.51 -12.38
CA LYS A 70 3.00 -14.71 -12.59
C LYS A 70 3.38 -15.33 -11.25
N ASN A 71 3.63 -16.64 -11.22
CA ASN A 71 4.12 -17.40 -10.06
C ASN A 71 3.30 -17.27 -8.76
N ARG A 72 2.01 -16.97 -8.87
CA ARG A 72 1.11 -16.80 -7.72
C ARG A 72 1.07 -18.02 -6.78
N ALA A 73 1.38 -19.20 -7.28
CA ALA A 73 1.39 -20.44 -6.51
C ALA A 73 2.34 -20.40 -5.31
N VAL A 74 3.43 -19.62 -5.39
CA VAL A 74 4.41 -19.44 -4.31
C VAL A 74 3.72 -18.87 -3.06
N LEU A 75 2.95 -17.78 -3.22
CA LEU A 75 2.26 -17.14 -2.10
C LEU A 75 1.01 -17.90 -1.64
N LYS A 76 0.36 -18.67 -2.51
CA LYS A 76 -0.79 -19.51 -2.12
C LYS A 76 -0.42 -20.60 -1.12
N LYS A 77 0.82 -21.10 -1.17
CA LYS A 77 1.33 -22.10 -0.23
C LYS A 77 1.63 -21.53 1.17
N GLN A 78 1.86 -20.21 1.24
CA GLN A 78 2.18 -19.53 2.49
C GLN A 78 0.92 -19.27 3.32
N LYS A 79 0.72 -20.09 4.35
CA LYS A 79 -0.45 -19.99 5.24
C LYS A 79 -0.26 -18.97 6.36
N SER A 80 0.93 -18.90 6.95
CA SER A 80 1.28 -17.90 7.97
C SER A 80 1.38 -16.50 7.41
N ALA A 81 1.42 -15.50 8.28
CA ALA A 81 1.65 -14.11 7.91
C ALA A 81 2.99 -13.93 7.18
N TYR A 82 3.10 -12.87 6.40
CA TYR A 82 4.34 -12.49 5.74
C TYR A 82 4.37 -11.01 5.40
N PHE A 83 5.57 -10.46 5.28
CA PHE A 83 5.80 -9.17 4.66
C PHE A 83 5.96 -9.33 3.15
N LEU A 84 5.38 -8.40 2.41
CA LEU A 84 5.49 -8.29 0.96
C LEU A 84 6.24 -7.00 0.64
N TYR A 85 7.46 -7.12 0.16
CA TYR A 85 8.24 -5.97 -0.31
C TYR A 85 8.04 -5.83 -1.82
N ALA A 86 7.79 -4.62 -2.28
CA ALA A 86 7.50 -4.35 -3.68
C ALA A 86 8.17 -3.06 -4.17
N ASN A 87 8.47 -2.99 -5.45
CA ASN A 87 8.92 -1.77 -6.12
C ASN A 87 7.79 -0.74 -6.17
N HIS A 88 8.12 0.53 -6.00
CA HIS A 88 7.17 1.62 -6.05
C HIS A 88 7.20 2.35 -7.40
N THR A 89 6.43 1.85 -8.37
CA THR A 89 6.55 2.28 -9.77
C THR A 89 5.28 2.89 -10.36
N SER A 90 4.16 2.83 -9.66
CA SER A 90 2.88 3.35 -10.15
C SER A 90 1.96 3.84 -9.04
N ALA A 91 1.83 5.15 -8.89
CA ALA A 91 0.90 5.75 -7.92
C ALA A 91 -0.54 5.23 -8.05
N ALA A 92 -0.97 4.87 -9.26
CA ALA A 92 -2.34 4.43 -9.52
C ALA A 92 -2.54 2.92 -9.35
N ALA A 93 -1.53 2.08 -9.56
CA ALA A 93 -1.66 0.62 -9.55
C ALA A 93 -1.17 -0.01 -8.23
N ASP A 94 -0.09 0.52 -7.66
CA ASP A 94 0.58 -0.03 -6.49
C ASP A 94 -0.33 -0.20 -5.25
N PRO A 95 -1.32 0.69 -4.98
CA PRO A 95 -2.25 0.47 -3.87
C PRO A 95 -3.09 -0.81 -4.00
N PHE A 96 -3.26 -1.34 -5.20
CA PHE A 96 -4.16 -2.46 -5.49
C PHE A 96 -3.43 -3.78 -5.77
N ILE A 97 -2.24 -3.73 -6.40
CA ILE A 97 -1.48 -4.92 -6.83
C ILE A 97 -1.25 -5.92 -5.70
N PRO A 98 -0.81 -5.53 -4.48
CA PRO A 98 -0.55 -6.46 -3.38
C PRO A 98 -1.77 -7.31 -3.01
N THR A 99 -2.96 -6.70 -3.05
CA THR A 99 -4.22 -7.39 -2.75
C THR A 99 -4.48 -8.59 -3.67
N PHE A 100 -4.19 -8.45 -4.96
CA PHE A 100 -4.39 -9.53 -5.93
C PHE A 100 -3.25 -10.54 -5.92
N THR A 101 -2.05 -10.10 -5.66
CA THR A 101 -0.87 -10.95 -5.55
C THR A 101 -1.00 -11.92 -4.37
N ALA A 102 -1.45 -11.43 -3.22
CA ALA A 102 -1.60 -12.21 -1.99
C ALA A 102 -2.96 -12.90 -1.82
N PHE A 103 -3.92 -12.71 -2.74
CA PHE A 103 -5.26 -13.31 -2.60
C PHE A 103 -5.18 -14.85 -2.41
N PRO A 104 -5.93 -15.46 -1.51
CA PRO A 104 -7.08 -14.94 -0.75
C PRO A 104 -6.73 -14.19 0.55
N LYS A 105 -5.45 -14.12 0.92
CA LYS A 105 -5.00 -13.42 2.14
C LYS A 105 -5.33 -11.93 2.04
N ARG A 106 -5.76 -11.33 3.17
CA ARG A 106 -5.94 -9.89 3.24
C ARG A 106 -4.60 -9.22 3.36
N VAL A 107 -4.40 -8.13 2.61
CA VAL A 107 -3.20 -7.30 2.67
C VAL A 107 -3.50 -5.98 3.36
N TYR A 108 -2.59 -5.58 4.22
CA TYR A 108 -2.48 -4.23 4.74
C TYR A 108 -1.28 -3.56 4.09
N VAL A 109 -1.43 -2.32 3.68
CA VAL A 109 -0.38 -1.60 2.95
C VAL A 109 0.12 -0.44 3.79
N VAL A 110 1.42 -0.39 4.01
CA VAL A 110 2.07 0.75 4.66
C VAL A 110 2.05 1.94 3.69
N VAL A 111 1.56 3.08 4.14
CA VAL A 111 1.32 4.24 3.29
C VAL A 111 1.80 5.53 3.93
N HIS A 112 2.12 6.51 3.10
CA HIS A 112 2.35 7.88 3.56
C HIS A 112 1.06 8.49 4.15
N PRO A 113 1.11 9.33 5.21
CA PRO A 113 -0.05 9.97 5.83
C PRO A 113 -1.00 10.69 4.86
N ALA A 114 -0.50 11.21 3.75
CA ALA A 114 -1.32 11.83 2.70
C ALA A 114 -2.43 10.90 2.16
N ASN A 115 -2.19 9.59 2.12
CA ASN A 115 -3.17 8.62 1.60
C ASN A 115 -4.43 8.50 2.47
N VAL A 116 -4.30 8.74 3.78
CA VAL A 116 -5.43 8.77 4.72
C VAL A 116 -5.98 10.20 4.95
N SER A 117 -5.40 11.18 4.26
CA SER A 117 -5.78 12.60 4.34
C SER A 117 -6.61 13.07 3.15
N MET A 118 -6.73 12.25 2.12
CA MET A 118 -7.54 12.56 0.94
C MET A 118 -9.00 12.84 1.33
N PRO A 119 -9.64 13.87 0.76
CA PRO A 119 -11.06 14.11 0.95
C PRO A 119 -11.86 12.83 0.60
N VAL A 120 -12.87 12.49 1.41
CA VAL A 120 -13.73 11.30 1.28
C VAL A 120 -12.96 9.97 1.30
N LEU A 121 -12.07 9.72 0.33
CA LEU A 121 -11.31 8.47 0.22
C LEU A 121 -10.43 8.21 1.45
N GLY A 122 -9.81 9.24 2.03
CA GLY A 122 -8.97 9.09 3.22
C GLY A 122 -9.70 8.51 4.44
N LYS A 123 -11.03 8.66 4.53
CA LYS A 123 -11.85 8.02 5.55
C LYS A 123 -12.09 6.54 5.28
N LEU A 124 -12.05 6.12 4.03
CA LEU A 124 -12.28 4.73 3.60
C LEU A 124 -11.00 3.91 3.57
N THR A 125 -9.85 4.52 3.28
CA THR A 125 -8.58 3.80 3.13
C THR A 125 -8.18 2.95 4.34
N PRO A 126 -8.44 3.33 5.62
CA PRO A 126 -8.18 2.44 6.75
C PRO A 126 -9.02 1.16 6.75
N TYR A 127 -10.27 1.23 6.26
CA TYR A 127 -11.12 0.04 6.08
C TYR A 127 -10.65 -0.83 4.92
N LEU A 128 -9.93 -0.24 3.96
CA LEU A 128 -9.30 -0.94 2.85
C LEU A 128 -7.92 -1.52 3.18
N GLY A 129 -7.40 -1.26 4.39
CA GLY A 129 -6.16 -1.84 4.86
C GLY A 129 -4.95 -0.90 4.82
N ALA A 130 -5.14 0.41 4.68
CA ALA A 130 -4.05 1.37 4.77
C ALA A 130 -3.54 1.51 6.22
N LEU A 131 -2.22 1.43 6.38
CA LEU A 131 -1.50 1.66 7.63
C LEU A 131 -0.57 2.86 7.43
N PRO A 132 -0.99 4.08 7.80
CA PRO A 132 -0.15 5.26 7.65
C PRO A 132 1.01 5.22 8.63
N LEU A 133 2.17 5.71 8.20
CA LEU A 133 3.33 5.90 9.07
C LEU A 133 3.03 6.92 10.16
N GLY A 134 3.58 6.72 11.35
CA GLY A 134 3.46 7.66 12.47
C GLY A 134 4.43 8.82 12.34
N ASP A 135 4.01 10.03 12.75
CA ASP A 135 4.83 11.25 12.65
C ASP A 135 5.65 11.52 13.93
N ASP A 136 5.44 10.75 14.98
CA ASP A 136 6.21 10.84 16.22
C ASP A 136 6.45 9.45 16.82
N LEU A 137 7.31 9.37 17.84
CA LEU A 137 7.72 8.10 18.45
C LEU A 137 6.53 7.32 19.03
N ALA A 138 5.55 8.00 19.63
CA ALA A 138 4.39 7.34 20.19
C ALA A 138 3.46 6.80 19.09
N ALA A 139 3.26 7.55 18.02
CA ALA A 139 2.52 7.10 16.84
C ALA A 139 3.22 5.94 16.12
N THR A 140 4.55 5.97 16.06
CA THR A 140 5.36 4.87 15.49
C THR A 140 5.22 3.59 16.31
N ARG A 141 5.19 3.67 17.63
CA ARG A 141 4.89 2.50 18.49
C ARG A 141 3.51 1.93 18.21
N ASN A 142 2.48 2.78 18.16
CA ASN A 142 1.12 2.34 17.85
C ASN A 142 1.01 1.73 16.44
N PHE A 143 1.79 2.24 15.49
CA PHE A 143 1.90 1.68 14.13
C PHE A 143 2.50 0.26 14.20
N ASN A 144 3.61 0.09 14.91
CA ASN A 144 4.26 -1.22 15.07
C ASN A 144 3.33 -2.23 15.74
N ASP A 145 2.65 -1.83 16.83
CA ASP A 145 1.65 -2.68 17.51
C ASP A 145 0.52 -3.10 16.54
N ALA A 146 0.12 -2.20 15.65
CA ALA A 146 -0.88 -2.52 14.63
C ALA A 146 -0.33 -3.51 13.60
N VAL A 147 0.90 -3.36 13.15
CA VAL A 147 1.56 -4.31 12.23
C VAL A 147 1.65 -5.68 12.90
N ASP A 148 2.15 -5.77 14.14
CA ASP A 148 2.28 -7.02 14.91
C ASP A 148 0.93 -7.71 15.06
N LYS A 149 -0.11 -6.94 15.36
CA LYS A 149 -1.48 -7.47 15.42
C LYS A 149 -1.95 -8.04 14.08
N ARG A 150 -1.61 -7.42 12.94
CA ARG A 150 -1.97 -7.98 11.63
C ARG A 150 -1.19 -9.25 11.31
N ILE A 151 0.07 -9.29 11.68
CA ILE A 151 0.92 -10.49 11.55
C ILE A 151 0.37 -11.62 12.43
N SER A 152 0.02 -11.37 13.69
CA SER A 152 -0.58 -12.37 14.59
C SER A 152 -1.95 -12.90 14.11
N GLN A 153 -2.63 -12.17 13.23
CA GLN A 153 -3.88 -12.55 12.59
C GLN A 153 -3.70 -13.28 11.24
N ASP A 154 -2.48 -13.73 10.90
CA ASP A 154 -2.13 -14.35 9.62
C ASP A 154 -2.43 -13.48 8.39
N LYS A 155 -2.31 -12.16 8.50
CA LYS A 155 -2.45 -11.23 7.39
C LYS A 155 -1.11 -10.96 6.71
N ALA A 156 -1.16 -10.40 5.50
CA ALA A 156 0.02 -9.91 4.83
C ALA A 156 0.15 -8.39 5.04
N VAL A 157 1.38 -7.92 5.19
CA VAL A 157 1.70 -6.49 5.25
C VAL A 157 2.60 -6.15 4.07
N CYS A 158 2.16 -5.22 3.23
CA CYS A 158 2.94 -4.75 2.08
C CYS A 158 3.64 -3.45 2.40
N ILE A 159 4.91 -3.38 2.03
CA ILE A 159 5.78 -2.23 2.22
C ILE A 159 6.45 -1.92 0.88
N TYR A 160 6.56 -0.65 0.55
CA TYR A 160 7.34 -0.13 -0.57
C TYR A 160 8.60 0.54 -0.02
N PRO A 161 9.68 -0.23 0.19
CA PRO A 161 10.86 0.26 0.93
C PRO A 161 11.68 1.29 0.16
N GLU A 162 11.40 1.47 -1.13
CA GLU A 162 12.01 2.52 -1.95
C GLU A 162 11.53 3.93 -1.59
N ALA A 163 10.47 4.07 -0.76
CA ALA A 163 9.82 5.28 -0.30
C ALA A 163 9.19 6.15 -1.40
N HIS A 164 9.92 6.48 -2.45
CA HIS A 164 9.48 7.36 -3.54
C HIS A 164 9.01 6.59 -4.78
N ILE A 165 7.98 7.13 -5.45
CA ILE A 165 7.44 6.53 -6.68
C ILE A 165 8.33 6.89 -7.86
N TRP A 166 8.91 5.85 -8.50
CA TRP A 166 9.66 5.99 -9.73
C TRP A 166 8.89 5.36 -10.90
N PRO A 167 8.19 6.14 -11.71
CA PRO A 167 7.34 5.63 -12.77
C PRO A 167 8.11 4.77 -13.77
N TYR A 168 7.59 3.55 -13.98
CA TYR A 168 8.14 2.59 -14.96
C TYR A 168 9.58 2.13 -14.70
N CYS A 169 10.12 2.31 -13.49
CA CYS A 169 11.40 1.76 -13.09
C CYS A 169 11.38 0.23 -13.21
N THR A 170 12.38 -0.35 -13.91
CA THR A 170 12.44 -1.79 -14.20
C THR A 170 13.45 -2.54 -13.35
N TRP A 171 14.19 -1.85 -12.48
CA TRP A 171 15.11 -2.45 -11.51
C TRP A 171 14.62 -2.21 -10.08
N VAL A 172 15.17 -2.96 -9.14
CA VAL A 172 14.94 -2.75 -7.71
C VAL A 172 15.91 -1.67 -7.25
N ARG A 173 15.39 -0.57 -6.73
CA ARG A 173 16.17 0.52 -6.16
C ARG A 173 16.58 0.17 -4.72
N ASP A 174 17.56 0.89 -4.21
CA ASP A 174 17.98 0.76 -2.82
C ASP A 174 16.83 1.09 -1.85
N PHE A 175 16.77 0.34 -0.76
CA PHE A 175 15.80 0.59 0.30
C PHE A 175 16.19 1.85 1.08
N SER A 176 15.21 2.67 1.43
CA SER A 176 15.45 3.83 2.27
C SER A 176 16.06 3.42 3.62
N SER A 177 16.82 4.33 4.24
CA SER A 177 17.56 4.05 5.48
C SER A 177 16.69 3.58 6.65
N GLY A 178 15.40 3.89 6.65
CA GLY A 178 14.45 3.43 7.66
C GLY A 178 14.11 1.93 7.60
N PHE A 179 14.61 1.20 6.58
CA PHE A 179 14.39 -0.25 6.40
C PHE A 179 15.68 -1.07 6.44
N ARG A 180 16.79 -0.45 6.84
CA ARG A 180 18.09 -1.13 7.05
C ARG A 180 18.25 -1.60 8.47
#